data_d409e19efc2c4cc4f24690c951acc326
#
_entry.id   d409e19efc2c4cc4f24690c951acc326
#
_cell.length_a   1.000
_cell.length_b   1.000
_cell.length_c   1.000
_cell.angle_alpha   90.00
_cell.angle_beta   90.00
_cell.angle_gamma   90.00
#
_symmetry.space_group_name_H-M   'P 1'
#
loop_
_entity.id
_entity.type
_entity.pdbx_description
1 polymer ?
#
loop_
_entity_poly.entity_id
_entity_poly.type
_entity_poly.pdbx_seq_one_letter_code
_entity_poly.pdbx_strand_id
1 'polypeptide(L)'
;MSEKNSILSVVFEYIAIAFGAAIMAIGIGIFLVDAKVVPGGVSGLSMSVHYLTGLPVGLMIWVLNIPLYIWGVKELGKEFGVRTFFGFTLNSFFIDFFRGDIPGFSFIRLQDTTTIKDLQQNDFMFLILIGAALLGLGLGIVFKFKGTTGGSDIVAAIMHKKFGTKPGMAIMVTDFFVILLAGIIIEIKGLAGDRSAVTLTFYAM
;
A
#
# COMPACT_ATOMS: atom_id res chain seq x y z
N MET A 1 -18.35 -16.73 31.04
CA MET A 1 -17.95 -15.34 30.69
C MET A 1 -16.97 -15.29 29.50
N SER A 2 -16.75 -16.37 28.79
CA SER A 2 -15.63 -16.51 27.83
C SER A 2 -15.97 -16.23 26.35
N GLU A 3 -17.10 -16.66 25.80
CA GLU A 3 -17.39 -16.56 24.36
C GLU A 3 -17.78 -15.15 23.87
N LYS A 4 -18.54 -14.40 24.65
CA LYS A 4 -19.00 -13.06 24.26
C LYS A 4 -17.86 -12.04 24.21
N ASN A 5 -16.85 -12.19 25.07
CA ASN A 5 -15.63 -11.37 25.04
C ASN A 5 -14.72 -11.75 23.87
N SER A 6 -14.77 -13.00 23.40
CA SER A 6 -14.01 -13.47 22.24
C SER A 6 -14.56 -12.87 20.93
N ILE A 7 -15.87 -12.84 20.72
CA ILE A 7 -16.49 -12.29 19.50
C ILE A 7 -16.27 -10.78 19.42
N LEU A 8 -16.48 -10.05 20.53
CA LEU A 8 -16.25 -8.62 20.57
C LEU A 8 -14.79 -8.24 20.27
N SER A 9 -13.83 -9.02 20.78
CA SER A 9 -12.41 -8.78 20.50
C SER A 9 -12.09 -9.02 19.02
N VAL A 10 -12.64 -10.06 18.41
CA VAL A 10 -12.44 -10.34 16.98
C VAL A 10 -13.05 -9.24 16.12
N VAL A 11 -14.27 -8.79 16.42
CA VAL A 11 -14.90 -7.67 15.68
C VAL A 11 -14.07 -6.41 15.81
N PHE A 12 -13.56 -6.10 17.00
CA PHE A 12 -12.69 -4.95 17.21
C PHE A 12 -11.41 -5.04 16.39
N GLU A 13 -10.77 -6.22 16.30
CA GLU A 13 -9.57 -6.43 15.48
C GLU A 13 -9.83 -6.15 13.99
N TYR A 14 -10.96 -6.62 13.44
CA TYR A 14 -11.31 -6.35 12.04
C TYR A 14 -11.66 -4.88 11.79
N ILE A 15 -12.33 -4.21 12.72
CA ILE A 15 -12.57 -2.76 12.64
C ILE A 15 -11.24 -1.99 12.66
N ALA A 16 -10.31 -2.38 13.52
CA ALA A 16 -9.00 -1.75 13.59
C ALA A 16 -8.19 -1.98 12.30
N ILE A 17 -8.24 -3.18 11.72
CA ILE A 17 -7.61 -3.47 10.41
C ILE A 17 -8.24 -2.59 9.32
N ALA A 18 -9.58 -2.46 9.29
CA ALA A 18 -10.27 -1.61 8.31
C ALA A 18 -9.86 -0.14 8.46
N PHE A 19 -9.77 0.37 9.68
CA PHE A 19 -9.34 1.73 9.96
C PHE A 19 -7.88 1.97 9.56
N GLY A 20 -6.98 1.04 9.89
CA GLY A 20 -5.57 1.10 9.46
C GLY A 20 -5.43 1.06 7.94
N ALA A 21 -6.20 0.19 7.26
CA ALA A 21 -6.24 0.12 5.80
C ALA A 21 -6.75 1.43 5.16
N ALA A 22 -7.76 2.09 5.76
CA ALA A 22 -8.25 3.38 5.29
C ALA A 22 -7.19 4.50 5.44
N ILE A 23 -6.50 4.57 6.58
CA ILE A 23 -5.41 5.54 6.79
C ILE A 23 -4.28 5.31 5.77
N MET A 24 -3.86 4.06 5.57
CA MET A 24 -2.85 3.70 4.59
C MET A 24 -3.28 4.06 3.16
N ALA A 25 -4.54 3.81 2.82
CA ALA A 25 -5.12 4.14 1.51
C ALA A 25 -5.13 5.65 1.23
N ILE A 26 -5.38 6.48 2.25
CA ILE A 26 -5.25 7.94 2.15
C ILE A 26 -3.80 8.31 1.84
N GLY A 27 -2.84 7.77 2.59
CA GLY A 27 -1.41 8.03 2.37
C GLY A 27 -0.98 7.69 0.94
N ILE A 28 -1.31 6.50 0.45
CA ILE A 28 -0.96 6.06 -0.90
C ILE A 28 -1.75 6.84 -1.95
N GLY A 29 -3.08 6.77 -1.88
CA GLY A 29 -3.97 7.22 -2.97
C GLY A 29 -3.97 8.73 -3.16
N ILE A 30 -3.90 9.51 -2.09
CA ILE A 30 -4.02 10.97 -2.15
C ILE A 30 -2.65 11.64 -2.25
N PHE A 31 -1.67 11.16 -1.49
CA PHE A 31 -0.38 11.84 -1.38
C PHE A 31 0.70 11.27 -2.31
N LEU A 32 0.82 9.95 -2.44
CA LEU A 32 1.97 9.35 -3.12
C LEU A 32 1.74 9.08 -4.61
N VAL A 33 0.52 8.68 -5.02
CA VAL A 33 0.25 8.29 -6.43
C VAL A 33 0.50 9.46 -7.38
N ASP A 34 -0.15 10.60 -7.16
CA ASP A 34 -0.02 11.75 -8.08
C ASP A 34 1.34 12.46 -7.94
N ALA A 35 2.01 12.29 -6.79
CA ALA A 35 3.39 12.72 -6.59
C ALA A 35 4.40 11.82 -7.34
N LYS A 36 3.97 10.69 -7.90
CA LYS A 36 4.81 9.66 -8.52
C LYS A 36 5.89 9.11 -7.59
N VAL A 37 5.60 9.06 -6.30
CA VAL A 37 6.50 8.50 -5.28
C VAL A 37 6.10 7.06 -4.99
N VAL A 38 7.01 6.15 -5.27
CA VAL A 38 6.77 4.70 -5.17
C VAL A 38 7.16 4.20 -3.78
N PRO A 39 6.20 3.73 -2.96
CA PRO A 39 6.48 3.33 -1.57
C PRO A 39 7.15 1.95 -1.43
N GLY A 40 7.42 1.25 -2.52
CA GLY A 40 7.93 -0.12 -2.51
C GLY A 40 6.82 -1.18 -2.55
N GLY A 41 7.20 -2.45 -2.46
CA GLY A 41 6.31 -3.61 -2.43
C GLY A 41 5.34 -3.71 -3.61
N VAL A 42 4.26 -4.45 -3.41
CA VAL A 42 3.20 -4.59 -4.43
C VAL A 42 2.52 -3.25 -4.74
N SER A 43 2.40 -2.36 -3.75
CA SER A 43 1.84 -1.03 -3.99
C SER A 43 2.68 -0.24 -4.99
N GLY A 44 4.00 -0.28 -4.85
CA GLY A 44 4.91 0.36 -5.79
C GLY A 44 4.85 -0.23 -7.20
N LEU A 45 4.82 -1.56 -7.30
CA LEU A 45 4.66 -2.23 -8.58
C LEU A 45 3.31 -1.89 -9.24
N SER A 46 2.24 -1.85 -8.45
CA SER A 46 0.89 -1.48 -8.91
C SER A 46 0.83 -0.05 -9.43
N MET A 47 1.49 0.89 -8.74
CA MET A 47 1.61 2.27 -9.20
C MET A 47 2.37 2.36 -10.53
N SER A 48 3.44 1.58 -10.70
CA SER A 48 4.18 1.51 -11.97
C SER A 48 3.30 1.00 -13.11
N VAL A 49 2.47 -0.03 -12.86
CA VAL A 49 1.50 -0.52 -13.84
C VAL A 49 0.43 0.53 -14.12
N HIS A 50 -0.07 1.23 -13.10
CA HIS A 50 -1.00 2.34 -13.25
C HIS A 50 -0.45 3.43 -14.20
N TYR A 51 0.80 3.87 -13.99
CA TYR A 51 1.43 4.88 -14.84
C TYR A 51 1.61 4.42 -16.29
N LEU A 52 1.72 3.12 -16.53
CA LEU A 52 1.83 2.56 -17.87
C LEU A 52 0.48 2.41 -18.57
N THR A 53 -0.57 2.04 -17.84
CA THR A 53 -1.83 1.56 -18.40
C THR A 53 -3.03 2.46 -18.12
N GLY A 54 -2.95 3.32 -17.09
CA GLY A 54 -4.08 4.12 -16.60
C GLY A 54 -5.11 3.35 -15.79
N LEU A 55 -4.87 2.06 -15.49
CA LEU A 55 -5.78 1.26 -14.69
C LEU A 55 -5.78 1.72 -13.23
N PRO A 56 -6.91 1.58 -12.48
CA PRO A 56 -6.99 1.98 -11.08
C PRO A 56 -5.90 1.33 -10.21
N VAL A 57 -5.27 2.11 -9.34
CA VAL A 57 -4.14 1.64 -8.51
C VAL A 57 -4.58 0.57 -7.53
N GLY A 58 -5.73 0.77 -6.86
CA GLY A 58 -6.25 -0.21 -5.91
C GLY A 58 -6.58 -1.54 -6.59
N LEU A 59 -7.19 -1.51 -7.79
CA LEU A 59 -7.44 -2.71 -8.58
C LEU A 59 -6.12 -3.46 -8.86
N MET A 60 -5.06 -2.74 -9.25
CA MET A 60 -3.76 -3.37 -9.52
C MET A 60 -3.14 -3.95 -8.25
N ILE A 61 -3.22 -3.26 -7.11
CA ILE A 61 -2.80 -3.79 -5.82
C ILE A 61 -3.56 -5.08 -5.51
N TRP A 62 -4.86 -5.11 -5.70
CA TRP A 62 -5.69 -6.27 -5.43
C TRP A 62 -5.28 -7.48 -6.29
N VAL A 63 -5.18 -7.28 -7.60
CA VAL A 63 -4.82 -8.34 -8.58
C VAL A 63 -3.43 -8.90 -8.30
N LEU A 64 -2.42 -8.02 -8.11
CA LEU A 64 -1.04 -8.45 -7.88
C LEU A 64 -0.84 -9.10 -6.49
N ASN A 65 -1.71 -8.84 -5.54
CA ASN A 65 -1.68 -9.53 -4.25
C ASN A 65 -2.25 -10.95 -4.29
N ILE A 66 -3.08 -11.32 -5.27
CA ILE A 66 -3.69 -12.66 -5.33
C ILE A 66 -2.64 -13.78 -5.32
N PRO A 67 -1.60 -13.78 -6.18
CA PRO A 67 -0.60 -14.85 -6.17
C PRO A 67 0.19 -14.91 -4.85
N LEU A 68 0.54 -13.76 -4.27
CA LEU A 68 1.22 -13.70 -2.98
C LEU A 68 0.32 -14.18 -1.85
N TYR A 69 -0.95 -13.83 -1.89
CA TYR A 69 -1.95 -14.30 -0.94
C TYR A 69 -2.10 -15.82 -0.95
N ILE A 70 -2.21 -16.43 -2.15
CA ILE A 70 -2.30 -17.88 -2.29
C ILE A 70 -1.04 -18.56 -1.70
N TRP A 71 0.14 -18.01 -1.96
CA TRP A 71 1.38 -18.50 -1.37
C TRP A 71 1.41 -18.30 0.15
N GLY A 72 1.01 -17.13 0.63
CA GLY A 72 0.92 -16.83 2.06
C GLY A 72 0.00 -17.77 2.82
N VAL A 73 -1.20 -18.07 2.28
CA VAL A 73 -2.14 -19.01 2.90
C VAL A 73 -1.56 -20.42 3.00
N LYS A 74 -0.87 -20.88 1.96
CA LYS A 74 -0.21 -22.20 1.96
C LYS A 74 0.88 -22.30 3.02
N GLU A 75 1.67 -21.25 3.20
CA GLU A 75 2.82 -21.26 4.09
C GLU A 75 2.48 -20.88 5.53
N LEU A 76 1.57 -19.93 5.75
CA LEU A 76 1.29 -19.32 7.05
C LEU A 76 -0.03 -19.80 7.66
N GLY A 77 -0.90 -20.40 6.85
CA GLY A 77 -2.16 -21.00 7.30
C GLY A 77 -3.39 -20.12 7.10
N LYS A 78 -4.56 -20.71 7.37
CA LYS A 78 -5.87 -20.09 7.07
C LYS A 78 -6.17 -18.85 7.90
N GLU A 79 -5.78 -18.82 9.17
CA GLU A 79 -6.05 -17.68 10.07
C GLU A 79 -5.34 -16.41 9.57
N PHE A 80 -4.08 -16.55 9.19
CA PHE A 80 -3.34 -15.48 8.53
C PHE A 80 -4.03 -15.05 7.23
N GLY A 81 -4.50 -16.03 6.44
CA GLY A 81 -5.16 -15.79 5.17
C GLY A 81 -6.40 -14.91 5.27
N VAL A 82 -7.30 -15.19 6.22
CA VAL A 82 -8.55 -14.41 6.37
C VAL A 82 -8.27 -12.95 6.69
N ARG A 83 -7.37 -12.67 7.64
CA ARG A 83 -7.00 -11.30 8.03
C ARG A 83 -6.29 -10.56 6.90
N THR A 84 -5.42 -11.26 6.19
CA THR A 84 -4.69 -10.71 5.04
C THR A 84 -5.63 -10.38 3.89
N PHE A 85 -6.55 -11.31 3.55
CA PHE A 85 -7.53 -11.06 2.49
C PHE A 85 -8.38 -9.83 2.80
N PHE A 86 -8.85 -9.71 4.02
CA PHE A 86 -9.63 -8.57 4.47
C PHE A 86 -8.82 -7.26 4.39
N GLY A 87 -7.57 -7.29 4.90
CA GLY A 87 -6.70 -6.10 4.94
C GLY A 87 -6.36 -5.56 3.56
N PHE A 88 -5.85 -6.40 2.63
CA PHE A 88 -5.48 -5.90 1.30
C PHE A 88 -6.70 -5.57 0.43
N THR A 89 -7.82 -6.28 0.59
CA THR A 89 -9.05 -5.97 -0.14
C THR A 89 -9.60 -4.61 0.26
N LEU A 90 -9.67 -4.32 1.57
CA LEU A 90 -10.11 -3.02 2.04
C LEU A 90 -9.14 -1.89 1.66
N ASN A 91 -7.84 -2.13 1.80
CA ASN A 91 -6.84 -1.13 1.39
C ASN A 91 -6.98 -0.78 -0.10
N SER A 92 -7.09 -1.79 -0.96
CA SER A 92 -7.28 -1.61 -2.40
C SER A 92 -8.57 -0.87 -2.72
N PHE A 93 -9.67 -1.27 -2.08
CA PHE A 93 -10.97 -0.60 -2.24
C PHE A 93 -10.92 0.87 -1.81
N PHE A 94 -10.35 1.18 -0.64
CA PHE A 94 -10.27 2.55 -0.16
C PHE A 94 -9.38 3.44 -1.01
N ILE A 95 -8.29 2.90 -1.60
CA ILE A 95 -7.45 3.67 -2.52
C ILE A 95 -8.30 4.15 -3.71
N ASP A 96 -8.96 3.24 -4.42
CA ASP A 96 -9.76 3.59 -5.60
C ASP A 96 -10.99 4.42 -5.22
N PHE A 97 -11.58 4.19 -4.05
CA PHE A 97 -12.69 4.96 -3.54
C PHE A 97 -12.32 6.43 -3.28
N PHE A 98 -11.24 6.69 -2.55
CA PHE A 98 -10.80 8.06 -2.25
C PHE A 98 -10.27 8.80 -3.48
N ARG A 99 -9.78 8.08 -4.48
CA ARG A 99 -9.36 8.65 -5.76
C ARG A 99 -10.52 8.89 -6.72
N GLY A 100 -11.71 8.32 -6.46
CA GLY A 100 -12.86 8.40 -7.36
C GLY A 100 -12.72 7.55 -8.62
N ASP A 101 -11.87 6.51 -8.57
CA ASP A 101 -11.61 5.61 -9.68
C ASP A 101 -12.69 4.50 -9.77
N ILE A 102 -13.59 4.42 -8.77
CA ILE A 102 -14.72 3.49 -8.78
C ILE A 102 -15.90 4.08 -9.57
N PRO A 103 -16.46 3.39 -10.56
CA PRO A 103 -17.64 3.84 -11.28
C PRO A 103 -18.81 4.17 -10.33
N GLY A 104 -19.39 5.35 -10.46
CA GLY A 104 -20.47 5.86 -9.59
C GLY A 104 -20.00 6.69 -8.39
N PHE A 105 -18.71 6.67 -8.04
CA PHE A 105 -18.12 7.45 -6.94
C PHE A 105 -17.11 8.49 -7.42
N SER A 106 -17.11 8.84 -8.70
CA SER A 106 -16.16 9.79 -9.30
C SER A 106 -16.23 11.22 -8.78
N PHE A 107 -17.23 11.53 -7.93
CA PHE A 107 -17.32 12.81 -7.23
C PHE A 107 -16.39 12.90 -6.01
N ILE A 108 -15.88 11.77 -5.51
CA ILE A 108 -14.92 11.71 -4.42
C ILE A 108 -13.52 11.71 -5.04
N ARG A 109 -12.93 12.88 -5.20
CA ARG A 109 -11.56 13.05 -5.74
C ARG A 109 -10.74 13.87 -4.77
N LEU A 110 -10.35 13.25 -3.66
CA LEU A 110 -9.66 13.96 -2.58
C LEU A 110 -8.29 14.50 -3.01
N GLN A 111 -7.62 13.85 -3.96
CA GLN A 111 -6.35 14.32 -4.54
C GLN A 111 -6.49 15.63 -5.33
N ASP A 112 -7.70 15.97 -5.78
CA ASP A 112 -7.96 17.19 -6.54
C ASP A 112 -8.22 18.44 -5.65
N THR A 113 -8.16 18.26 -4.34
CA THR A 113 -8.33 19.36 -3.39
C THR A 113 -7.22 20.41 -3.54
N THR A 114 -7.56 21.67 -3.44
CA THR A 114 -6.61 22.80 -3.58
C THR A 114 -5.41 22.65 -2.66
N THR A 115 -5.61 22.24 -1.41
CA THR A 115 -4.55 22.00 -0.43
C THR A 115 -3.54 20.96 -0.90
N ILE A 116 -4.00 19.84 -1.49
CA ILE A 116 -3.10 18.78 -1.98
C ILE A 116 -2.30 19.28 -3.19
N LYS A 117 -2.95 19.99 -4.11
CA LYS A 117 -2.28 20.60 -5.27
C LYS A 117 -1.25 21.65 -4.87
N ASP A 118 -1.57 22.47 -3.90
CA ASP A 118 -0.63 23.48 -3.36
C ASP A 118 0.59 22.80 -2.71
N LEU A 119 0.38 21.76 -1.91
CA LEU A 119 1.48 20.98 -1.33
C LEU A 119 2.35 20.32 -2.41
N GLN A 120 1.74 19.80 -3.47
CA GLN A 120 2.45 19.16 -4.55
C GLN A 120 3.33 20.15 -5.35
N GLN A 121 2.89 21.38 -5.50
CA GLN A 121 3.60 22.42 -6.23
C GLN A 121 4.66 23.14 -5.40
N ASN A 122 4.32 23.50 -4.16
CA ASN A 122 5.12 24.39 -3.32
C ASN A 122 5.92 23.64 -2.25
N ASP A 123 5.36 22.55 -1.68
CA ASP A 123 5.93 21.85 -0.52
C ASP A 123 5.98 20.32 -0.74
N PHE A 124 6.57 19.91 -1.86
CA PHE A 124 6.61 18.51 -2.30
C PHE A 124 7.19 17.55 -1.25
N MET A 125 8.25 17.98 -0.53
CA MET A 125 8.84 17.16 0.53
C MET A 125 7.85 16.95 1.69
N PHE A 126 7.10 17.99 2.06
CA PHE A 126 6.11 17.90 3.14
C PHE A 126 4.95 16.98 2.74
N LEU A 127 4.52 17.03 1.48
CA LEU A 127 3.51 16.11 0.93
C LEU A 127 3.95 14.64 1.06
N ILE A 128 5.21 14.33 0.71
CA ILE A 128 5.76 12.97 0.84
C ILE A 128 5.81 12.54 2.30
N LEU A 129 6.26 13.41 3.20
CA LEU A 129 6.35 13.10 4.62
C LEU A 129 4.98 12.77 5.23
N ILE A 130 3.93 13.53 4.87
CA ILE A 130 2.55 13.23 5.31
C ILE A 130 2.12 11.87 4.75
N GLY A 131 2.32 11.63 3.45
CA GLY A 131 1.97 10.36 2.81
C GLY A 131 2.66 9.17 3.47
N ALA A 132 3.97 9.28 3.71
CA ALA A 132 4.76 8.24 4.37
C ALA A 132 4.34 8.02 5.83
N ALA A 133 4.04 9.09 6.58
CA ALA A 133 3.54 8.98 7.95
C ALA A 133 2.20 8.26 8.02
N LEU A 134 1.25 8.61 7.14
CA LEU A 134 -0.05 7.95 7.07
C LEU A 134 0.08 6.47 6.65
N LEU A 135 0.93 6.18 5.67
CA LEU A 135 1.24 4.82 5.24
C LEU A 135 1.79 4.01 6.43
N GLY A 136 2.81 4.52 7.12
CA GLY A 136 3.44 3.85 8.25
C GLY A 136 2.48 3.66 9.43
N LEU A 137 1.67 4.66 9.77
CA LEU A 137 0.65 4.57 10.83
C LEU A 137 -0.41 3.52 10.47
N GLY A 138 -0.95 3.56 9.26
CA GLY A 138 -1.95 2.60 8.80
C GLY A 138 -1.43 1.17 8.83
N LEU A 139 -0.23 0.95 8.27
CA LEU A 139 0.44 -0.34 8.28
C LEU A 139 0.72 -0.84 9.70
N GLY A 140 1.20 0.04 10.59
CA GLY A 140 1.45 -0.28 12.00
C GLY A 140 0.20 -0.73 12.73
N ILE A 141 -0.95 -0.07 12.48
CA ILE A 141 -2.25 -0.50 13.06
C ILE A 141 -2.62 -1.89 12.53
N VAL A 142 -2.54 -2.12 11.22
CA VAL A 142 -2.88 -3.42 10.62
C VAL A 142 -2.02 -4.54 11.19
N PHE A 143 -0.71 -4.34 11.31
CA PHE A 143 0.22 -5.32 11.89
C PHE A 143 -0.05 -5.60 13.36
N LYS A 144 -0.39 -4.59 14.15
CA LYS A 144 -0.74 -4.75 15.56
C LYS A 144 -1.86 -5.77 15.77
N PHE A 145 -2.79 -5.84 14.83
CA PHE A 145 -3.92 -6.78 14.86
C PHE A 145 -3.69 -8.03 13.99
N LYS A 146 -2.42 -8.39 13.75
CA LYS A 146 -2.01 -9.59 13.02
C LYS A 146 -2.59 -9.68 11.60
N GLY A 147 -2.95 -8.54 11.01
CA GLY A 147 -3.30 -8.41 9.61
C GLY A 147 -2.09 -8.02 8.77
N THR A 148 -2.28 -7.98 7.47
CA THR A 148 -1.34 -7.38 6.52
C THR A 148 -2.13 -6.81 5.35
N THR A 149 -1.59 -5.77 4.74
CA THR A 149 -2.15 -5.18 3.51
C THR A 149 -1.61 -5.85 2.24
N GLY A 150 -1.01 -7.02 2.41
CA GLY A 150 -0.45 -7.79 1.29
C GLY A 150 0.99 -7.38 0.96
N GLY A 151 1.39 -7.68 -0.28
CA GLY A 151 2.67 -7.22 -0.79
C GLY A 151 3.90 -7.88 -0.18
N SER A 152 4.94 -7.07 -0.03
CA SER A 152 6.21 -7.47 0.60
C SER A 152 6.04 -8.00 2.02
N ASP A 153 4.97 -7.61 2.70
CA ASP A 153 4.64 -8.09 4.05
C ASP A 153 4.41 -9.60 4.10
N ILE A 154 3.72 -10.16 3.09
CA ILE A 154 3.48 -11.60 2.98
C ILE A 154 4.81 -12.33 2.78
N VAL A 155 5.67 -11.80 1.89
CA VAL A 155 7.00 -12.34 1.64
C VAL A 155 7.84 -12.32 2.92
N ALA A 156 7.84 -11.19 3.63
CA ALA A 156 8.55 -11.03 4.89
C ALA A 156 8.07 -12.00 5.97
N ALA A 157 6.76 -12.20 6.10
CA ALA A 157 6.18 -13.14 7.05
C ALA A 157 6.59 -14.60 6.73
N ILE A 158 6.60 -14.98 5.45
CA ILE A 158 7.07 -16.30 5.01
C ILE A 158 8.55 -16.47 5.30
N MET A 159 9.39 -15.48 4.96
CA MET A 159 10.82 -15.50 5.21
C MET A 159 11.12 -15.58 6.71
N HIS A 160 10.39 -14.85 7.54
CA HIS A 160 10.50 -14.94 8.99
C HIS A 160 10.21 -16.36 9.49
N LYS A 161 9.10 -16.96 9.02
CA LYS A 161 8.71 -18.32 9.42
C LYS A 161 9.71 -19.39 8.98
N LYS A 162 10.24 -19.30 7.74
CA LYS A 162 11.12 -20.32 7.17
C LYS A 162 12.59 -20.17 7.57
N PHE A 163 13.07 -18.95 7.67
CA PHE A 163 14.50 -18.65 7.83
C PHE A 163 14.82 -17.85 9.10
N GLY A 164 13.82 -17.49 9.90
CA GLY A 164 14.01 -16.67 11.10
C GLY A 164 14.48 -15.22 10.82
N THR A 165 14.37 -14.75 9.57
CA THR A 165 14.80 -13.40 9.19
C THR A 165 13.95 -12.35 9.89
N LYS A 166 14.55 -11.19 10.22
CA LYS A 166 13.78 -10.06 10.76
C LYS A 166 12.84 -9.54 9.67
N PRO A 167 11.52 -9.42 9.93
CA PRO A 167 10.55 -9.00 8.91
C PRO A 167 10.92 -7.68 8.23
N GLY A 168 11.36 -6.68 9.00
CA GLY A 168 11.78 -5.38 8.44
C GLY A 168 12.91 -5.50 7.43
N MET A 169 13.90 -6.38 7.66
CA MET A 169 14.98 -6.60 6.71
C MET A 169 14.48 -7.23 5.40
N ALA A 170 13.56 -8.18 5.51
CA ALA A 170 12.96 -8.82 4.33
C ALA A 170 12.14 -7.81 3.51
N ILE A 171 11.36 -6.94 4.17
CA ILE A 171 10.62 -5.85 3.52
C ILE A 171 11.60 -4.90 2.82
N MET A 172 12.62 -4.40 3.51
CA MET A 172 13.60 -3.48 2.92
C MET A 172 14.26 -4.05 1.66
N VAL A 173 14.67 -5.32 1.69
CA VAL A 173 15.31 -5.96 0.52
C VAL A 173 14.31 -6.10 -0.64
N THR A 174 13.08 -6.54 -0.35
CA THR A 174 12.05 -6.68 -1.38
C THR A 174 11.69 -5.32 -1.99
N ASP A 175 11.50 -4.32 -1.15
CA ASP A 175 11.12 -2.98 -1.57
C ASP A 175 12.23 -2.30 -2.38
N PHE A 176 13.51 -2.50 -2.01
CA PHE A 176 14.65 -2.03 -2.79
C PHE A 176 14.57 -2.50 -4.25
N PHE A 177 14.35 -3.79 -4.49
CA PHE A 177 14.23 -4.31 -5.86
C PHE A 177 13.00 -3.78 -6.59
N VAL A 178 11.87 -3.63 -5.89
CA VAL A 178 10.65 -3.08 -6.49
C VAL A 178 10.84 -1.61 -6.86
N ILE A 179 11.43 -0.80 -5.98
CA ILE A 179 11.67 0.63 -6.22
C ILE A 179 12.65 0.80 -7.39
N LEU A 180 13.71 -0.01 -7.45
CA LEU A 180 14.66 0.00 -8.57
C LEU A 180 13.96 -0.31 -9.90
N LEU A 181 13.12 -1.34 -9.92
CA LEU A 181 12.34 -1.72 -11.10
C LEU A 181 11.36 -0.61 -11.51
N ALA A 182 10.64 -0.05 -10.55
CA ALA A 182 9.72 1.05 -10.78
C ALA A 182 10.42 2.29 -11.34
N GLY A 183 11.59 2.63 -10.80
CA GLY A 183 12.43 3.72 -11.30
C GLY A 183 12.81 3.53 -12.77
N ILE A 184 13.25 2.34 -13.15
CA ILE A 184 13.58 2.00 -14.54
C ILE A 184 12.35 2.14 -15.47
N ILE A 185 11.19 1.66 -15.02
CA ILE A 185 9.94 1.73 -15.77
C ILE A 185 9.53 3.20 -16.03
N ILE A 186 9.58 4.03 -14.98
CA ILE A 186 9.22 5.45 -15.06
C ILE A 186 10.17 6.20 -16.01
N GLU A 187 11.48 5.91 -15.95
CA GLU A 187 12.48 6.53 -16.82
C GLU A 187 12.29 6.16 -18.29
N ILE A 188 12.12 4.86 -18.59
CA ILE A 188 11.94 4.37 -19.97
C ILE A 188 10.74 5.02 -20.65
N LYS A 189 9.67 5.30 -19.91
CA LYS A 189 8.47 5.94 -20.45
C LYS A 189 8.54 7.47 -20.48
N GLY A 190 9.62 8.08 -19.98
CA GLY A 190 9.74 9.53 -19.88
C GLY A 190 8.67 10.16 -18.95
N LEU A 191 8.14 9.39 -18.00
CA LEU A 191 7.06 9.83 -17.10
C LEU A 191 7.53 10.78 -16.01
N ALA A 192 8.86 10.93 -15.85
CA ALA A 192 9.45 11.76 -14.80
C ALA A 192 9.33 13.28 -15.05
N GLY A 193 9.06 13.69 -16.29
CA GLY A 193 9.04 15.11 -16.67
C GLY A 193 10.38 15.79 -16.35
N ASP A 194 10.35 16.98 -15.72
CA ASP A 194 11.56 17.71 -15.30
C ASP A 194 12.29 17.07 -14.09
N ARG A 195 11.70 16.06 -13.46
CA ARG A 195 12.30 15.32 -12.35
C ARG A 195 12.71 13.94 -12.84
N SER A 196 14.00 13.61 -12.77
CA SER A 196 14.46 12.28 -13.15
C SER A 196 13.85 11.20 -12.23
N ALA A 197 13.53 10.03 -12.79
CA ALA A 197 13.01 8.90 -12.03
C ALA A 197 13.98 8.46 -10.92
N VAL A 198 15.29 8.63 -11.15
CA VAL A 198 16.34 8.39 -10.14
C VAL A 198 16.12 9.30 -8.93
N THR A 199 15.84 10.59 -9.14
CA THR A 199 15.56 11.53 -8.05
C THR A 199 14.30 11.14 -7.28
N LEU A 200 13.22 10.78 -7.98
CA LEU A 200 11.97 10.33 -7.35
C LEU A 200 12.15 9.01 -6.58
N THR A 201 12.99 8.11 -7.09
CA THR A 201 13.33 6.86 -6.41
C THR A 201 14.13 7.11 -5.13
N PHE A 202 15.06 8.06 -5.13
CA PHE A 202 15.81 8.45 -3.93
C PHE A 202 14.90 9.02 -2.82
N TYR A 203 13.84 9.73 -3.16
CA TYR A 203 12.89 10.23 -2.17
C TYR A 203 11.99 9.13 -1.58
N ALA A 204 11.88 7.98 -2.25
CA ALA A 204 11.06 6.86 -1.80
C ALA A 204 11.82 5.85 -0.91
N MET A 205 13.16 5.91 -0.89
CA MET A 205 14.05 5.12 -0.03
C MET A 205 14.28 5.79 1.32
#